data_f9250d92e667652056213e583fc3f5e1
#
_entry.id   f9250d92e667652056213e583fc3f5e1
#
_cell.length_a   1.000
_cell.length_b   1.000
_cell.length_c   1.000
_cell.angle_alpha   90.00
_cell.angle_beta   90.00
_cell.angle_gamma   90.00
#
_symmetry.space_group_name_H-M   'P 1'
#
loop_
_entity.id
_entity.type
_entity.pdbx_description
1 polymer ?
#
loop_
_entity_poly.entity_id
_entity_poly.type
_entity_poly.pdbx_seq_one_letter_code
_entity_poly.pdbx_strand_id
1 'polypeptide(L)'
;TSEIKKVLLLPPDFTRFHSQAGKITAMYYETLKDTCQVDIMPALGTHMQMSDTEIEKMYGKNIPKERFITHDWRHDIVKIGEIPGSYIKEISEGLLSDTIDVEVNERLVNSEYDLILSIGQVVPHEVVGMANYNKNIFVGCGGKHMINSSHFLGAVYGLERIMGRDNSPVRRVYDYAEQNFLTNVPLIYVLTVIYQNQGSNQLSGLFIGRDRKVFEEAVKLSQEKNI
;
A
#
# COMPACT_ATOMS: atom_id res chain seq x y z
N THR A 1 -3.05 -23.38 -15.39
CA THR A 1 -3.10 -21.95 -15.01
C THR A 1 -4.52 -21.48 -15.20
N SER A 2 -5.22 -21.08 -14.11
CA SER A 2 -6.54 -20.45 -14.22
C SER A 2 -6.40 -19.13 -14.98
N GLU A 3 -7.34 -18.86 -15.87
CA GLU A 3 -7.41 -17.60 -16.63
C GLU A 3 -7.74 -16.46 -15.65
N ILE A 4 -6.96 -15.38 -15.68
CA ILE A 4 -7.25 -14.17 -14.89
C ILE A 4 -8.42 -13.44 -15.57
N LYS A 5 -9.52 -13.23 -14.83
CA LYS A 5 -10.75 -12.58 -15.32
C LYS A 5 -11.06 -11.27 -14.61
N LYS A 6 -10.66 -11.14 -13.35
CA LYS A 6 -10.98 -9.98 -12.53
C LYS A 6 -9.75 -9.47 -11.79
N VAL A 7 -9.38 -8.22 -12.03
CA VAL A 7 -8.17 -7.58 -11.50
C VAL A 7 -8.54 -6.34 -10.68
N LEU A 8 -7.94 -6.21 -9.50
CA LEU A 8 -8.03 -5.00 -8.67
C LEU A 8 -6.68 -4.27 -8.69
N LEU A 9 -6.70 -3.00 -9.07
CA LEU A 9 -5.55 -2.11 -8.99
C LEU A 9 -5.67 -1.22 -7.76
N LEU A 10 -4.63 -1.19 -6.92
CA LEU A 10 -4.55 -0.42 -5.69
C LEU A 10 -3.45 0.64 -5.79
N PRO A 11 -3.63 1.71 -6.56
CA PRO A 11 -2.72 2.84 -6.55
C PRO A 11 -2.89 3.68 -5.27
N PRO A 12 -1.92 4.55 -4.92
CA PRO A 12 -2.13 5.55 -3.90
C PRO A 12 -3.14 6.63 -4.36
N ASP A 13 -3.56 7.47 -3.44
CA ASP A 13 -4.41 8.62 -3.75
C ASP A 13 -3.63 9.79 -4.40
N PHE A 14 -4.33 10.90 -4.66
CA PHE A 14 -3.79 12.08 -5.32
C PHE A 14 -2.64 12.75 -4.55
N THR A 15 -2.53 12.56 -3.24
CA THR A 15 -1.40 13.10 -2.46
C THR A 15 -0.05 12.56 -2.93
N ARG A 16 -0.05 11.41 -3.64
CA ARG A 16 1.12 10.78 -4.25
C ARG A 16 1.16 10.92 -5.78
N PHE A 17 0.59 12.01 -6.33
CA PHE A 17 0.54 12.27 -7.77
C PHE A 17 1.90 12.09 -8.48
N HIS A 18 2.99 12.52 -7.83
CA HIS A 18 4.34 12.46 -8.39
C HIS A 18 4.98 11.07 -8.39
N SER A 19 4.31 10.05 -7.82
CA SER A 19 4.83 8.68 -7.70
C SER A 19 4.92 7.89 -9.00
N GLN A 20 4.38 8.42 -10.10
CA GLN A 20 4.13 7.73 -11.38
C GLN A 20 3.10 6.58 -11.28
N ALA A 21 2.56 6.28 -10.09
CA ALA A 21 1.62 5.19 -9.88
C ALA A 21 0.34 5.37 -10.71
N GLY A 22 -0.14 6.60 -10.88
CA GLY A 22 -1.32 6.88 -11.71
C GLY A 22 -1.13 6.49 -13.17
N LYS A 23 0.03 6.82 -13.75
CA LYS A 23 0.38 6.43 -15.13
C LYS A 23 0.50 4.91 -15.28
N ILE A 24 1.16 4.25 -14.33
CA ILE A 24 1.31 2.79 -14.33
C ILE A 24 -0.06 2.13 -14.20
N THR A 25 -0.94 2.64 -13.33
CA THR A 25 -2.32 2.15 -13.20
C THR A 25 -3.09 2.28 -14.51
N ALA A 26 -3.00 3.43 -15.18
CA ALA A 26 -3.64 3.63 -16.48
C ALA A 26 -3.10 2.67 -17.56
N MET A 27 -1.79 2.40 -17.58
CA MET A 27 -1.18 1.43 -18.48
C MET A 27 -1.69 0.00 -18.24
N TYR A 28 -1.79 -0.43 -16.96
CA TYR A 28 -2.37 -1.74 -16.62
C TYR A 28 -3.85 -1.82 -17.04
N TYR A 29 -4.62 -0.77 -16.77
CA TYR A 29 -6.02 -0.72 -17.20
C TYR A 29 -6.14 -0.88 -18.71
N GLU A 30 -5.44 -0.07 -19.50
CA GLU A 30 -5.48 -0.13 -20.96
C GLU A 30 -5.04 -1.50 -21.53
N THR A 31 -4.08 -2.14 -20.87
CA THR A 31 -3.57 -3.46 -21.30
C THR A 31 -4.57 -4.60 -21.01
N LEU A 32 -5.32 -4.49 -19.92
CA LEU A 32 -6.12 -5.60 -19.40
C LEU A 32 -7.63 -5.47 -19.69
N LYS A 33 -8.14 -4.26 -19.95
CA LYS A 33 -9.58 -3.96 -20.06
C LYS A 33 -10.35 -4.79 -21.09
N ASP A 34 -9.69 -5.27 -22.15
CA ASP A 34 -10.33 -6.05 -23.20
C ASP A 34 -10.41 -7.55 -22.89
N THR A 35 -9.65 -8.01 -21.89
CA THR A 35 -9.57 -9.43 -21.49
C THR A 35 -10.01 -9.68 -20.05
N CYS A 36 -9.97 -8.67 -19.20
CA CYS A 36 -10.31 -8.76 -17.78
C CYS A 36 -11.28 -7.65 -17.38
N GLN A 37 -12.10 -7.91 -16.37
CA GLN A 37 -12.71 -6.83 -15.60
C GLN A 37 -11.63 -6.20 -14.73
N VAL A 38 -11.38 -4.90 -14.91
CA VAL A 38 -10.37 -4.16 -14.12
C VAL A 38 -11.08 -3.10 -13.30
N ASP A 39 -10.95 -3.19 -11.99
CA ASP A 39 -11.42 -2.20 -11.03
C ASP A 39 -10.24 -1.51 -10.37
N ILE A 40 -10.42 -0.24 -9.97
CA ILE A 40 -9.37 0.59 -9.37
C ILE A 40 -9.89 1.10 -8.04
N MET A 41 -9.19 0.79 -6.96
CA MET A 41 -9.50 1.30 -5.63
C MET A 41 -8.28 2.07 -5.09
N PRO A 42 -8.26 3.41 -5.20
CA PRO A 42 -7.19 4.21 -4.60
C PRO A 42 -7.07 3.93 -3.10
N ALA A 43 -5.87 3.74 -2.64
CA ALA A 43 -5.54 3.45 -1.25
C ALA A 43 -5.61 4.75 -0.41
N LEU A 44 -6.84 5.14 -0.04
CA LEU A 44 -7.16 6.41 0.61
C LEU A 44 -6.74 6.45 2.09
N GLY A 45 -6.64 5.30 2.77
CA GLY A 45 -6.54 5.28 4.22
C GLY A 45 -7.73 6.03 4.84
N THR A 46 -7.44 7.05 5.63
CA THR A 46 -8.45 7.94 6.23
C THR A 46 -8.72 9.21 5.42
N HIS A 47 -8.10 9.37 4.25
CA HIS A 47 -8.29 10.54 3.41
C HIS A 47 -9.69 10.58 2.78
N MET A 48 -10.08 11.77 2.33
CA MET A 48 -11.31 11.95 1.57
C MET A 48 -11.21 11.28 0.20
N GLN A 49 -12.37 10.88 -0.32
CA GLN A 49 -12.48 10.39 -1.69
C GLN A 49 -11.92 11.41 -2.68
N MET A 50 -11.22 10.91 -3.69
CA MET A 50 -10.70 11.74 -4.77
C MET A 50 -11.86 12.36 -5.57
N SER A 51 -11.72 13.63 -5.93
CA SER A 51 -12.62 14.30 -6.86
C SER A 51 -12.41 13.79 -8.29
N ASP A 52 -13.43 13.96 -9.14
CA ASP A 52 -13.34 13.64 -10.57
C ASP A 52 -12.14 14.31 -11.25
N THR A 53 -11.84 15.56 -10.89
CA THR A 53 -10.70 16.31 -11.44
C THR A 53 -9.37 15.68 -11.04
N GLU A 54 -9.23 15.21 -9.80
CA GLU A 54 -8.02 14.53 -9.33
C GLU A 54 -7.86 13.17 -10.01
N ILE A 55 -8.96 12.43 -10.18
CA ILE A 55 -8.98 11.15 -10.91
C ILE A 55 -8.50 11.35 -12.35
N GLU A 56 -9.11 12.31 -13.09
CA GLU A 56 -8.73 12.60 -14.46
C GLU A 56 -7.25 13.04 -14.57
N LYS A 57 -6.80 13.87 -13.64
CA LYS A 57 -5.41 14.35 -13.65
C LYS A 57 -4.40 13.25 -13.35
N MET A 58 -4.74 12.31 -12.47
CA MET A 58 -3.85 11.24 -12.04
C MET A 58 -3.82 10.06 -13.02
N TYR A 59 -4.98 9.64 -13.51
CA TYR A 59 -5.14 8.40 -14.31
C TYR A 59 -5.48 8.67 -15.79
N GLY A 60 -5.78 9.92 -16.16
CA GLY A 60 -6.28 10.25 -17.51
C GLY A 60 -7.80 10.14 -17.63
N LYS A 61 -8.31 10.36 -18.84
CA LYS A 61 -9.76 10.41 -19.11
C LYS A 61 -10.33 9.12 -19.70
N ASN A 62 -9.48 8.13 -19.97
CA ASN A 62 -9.89 6.93 -20.70
C ASN A 62 -10.49 5.84 -19.79
N ILE A 63 -10.38 5.99 -18.47
CA ILE A 63 -10.90 4.99 -17.52
C ILE A 63 -12.33 5.41 -17.13
N PRO A 64 -13.34 4.59 -17.36
CA PRO A 64 -14.72 4.87 -16.96
C PRO A 64 -14.83 5.05 -15.44
N LYS A 65 -15.65 6.02 -15.00
CA LYS A 65 -15.80 6.34 -13.57
C LYS A 65 -16.32 5.17 -12.73
N GLU A 66 -17.15 4.34 -13.29
CA GLU A 66 -17.70 3.14 -12.65
C GLU A 66 -16.66 2.07 -12.33
N ARG A 67 -15.43 2.21 -12.84
CA ARG A 67 -14.30 1.35 -12.50
C ARG A 67 -13.57 1.78 -11.23
N PHE A 68 -13.84 3.00 -10.75
CA PHE A 68 -13.25 3.48 -9.53
C PHE A 68 -14.13 3.12 -8.32
N ILE A 69 -13.53 2.40 -7.38
CA ILE A 69 -14.14 2.00 -6.11
C ILE A 69 -13.57 2.91 -5.02
N THR A 70 -14.44 3.45 -4.17
CA THR A 70 -14.01 4.21 -3.00
C THR A 70 -13.73 3.24 -1.86
N HIS A 71 -12.58 3.38 -1.23
CA HIS A 71 -12.28 2.71 0.04
C HIS A 71 -12.96 3.45 1.19
N ASP A 72 -13.91 2.81 1.85
CA ASP A 72 -14.51 3.32 3.10
C ASP A 72 -13.92 2.61 4.31
N TRP A 73 -12.95 3.26 4.96
CA TRP A 73 -12.25 2.73 6.13
C TRP A 73 -13.13 2.55 7.38
N ARG A 74 -14.39 2.95 7.32
CA ARG A 74 -15.37 2.80 8.41
C ARG A 74 -16.36 1.65 8.18
N HIS A 75 -16.74 1.39 6.93
CA HIS A 75 -17.86 0.51 6.61
C HIS A 75 -17.46 -0.71 5.77
N ASP A 76 -16.43 -0.63 4.93
CA ASP A 76 -16.01 -1.70 4.02
C ASP A 76 -14.86 -2.55 4.61
N ILE A 77 -14.81 -2.66 5.94
CA ILE A 77 -13.69 -3.24 6.67
C ILE A 77 -14.07 -4.54 7.34
N VAL A 78 -13.17 -5.50 7.26
CA VAL A 78 -13.25 -6.77 7.97
C VAL A 78 -11.98 -7.02 8.80
N LYS A 79 -12.16 -7.50 10.04
CA LYS A 79 -11.06 -8.01 10.86
C LYS A 79 -10.66 -9.40 10.33
N ILE A 80 -9.38 -9.55 9.95
CA ILE A 80 -8.83 -10.80 9.41
C ILE A 80 -7.91 -11.52 10.39
N GLY A 81 -7.56 -10.88 11.49
CA GLY A 81 -6.72 -11.48 12.53
C GLY A 81 -6.34 -10.49 13.60
N GLU A 82 -5.37 -10.90 14.43
CA GLU A 82 -4.89 -10.11 15.56
C GLU A 82 -3.38 -10.33 15.73
N ILE A 83 -2.64 -9.25 15.94
CA ILE A 83 -1.22 -9.30 16.27
C ILE A 83 -1.09 -9.38 17.78
N PRO A 84 -0.45 -10.43 18.34
CA PRO A 84 -0.34 -10.62 19.78
C PRO A 84 0.41 -9.48 20.48
N GLY A 85 -0.05 -9.07 21.66
CA GLY A 85 0.61 -8.05 22.48
C GLY A 85 2.04 -8.43 22.89
N SER A 86 2.32 -9.73 23.03
CA SER A 86 3.69 -10.23 23.26
C SER A 86 4.64 -9.90 22.10
N TYR A 87 4.17 -10.01 20.85
CA TYR A 87 4.95 -9.61 19.67
C TYR A 87 5.12 -8.09 19.61
N ILE A 88 4.06 -7.32 19.90
CA ILE A 88 4.14 -5.86 19.96
C ILE A 88 5.16 -5.43 21.03
N LYS A 89 5.17 -6.08 22.21
CA LYS A 89 6.14 -5.82 23.26
C LYS A 89 7.57 -6.08 22.81
N GLU A 90 7.79 -7.18 22.10
CA GLU A 90 9.11 -7.52 21.55
C GLU A 90 9.60 -6.45 20.56
N ILE A 91 8.80 -6.14 19.52
CA ILE A 91 9.22 -5.23 18.44
C ILE A 91 9.32 -3.77 18.88
N SER A 92 8.58 -3.38 19.92
CA SER A 92 8.61 -2.03 20.51
C SER A 92 9.64 -1.85 21.61
N GLU A 93 10.50 -2.85 21.87
CA GLU A 93 11.48 -2.81 22.96
C GLU A 93 10.81 -2.65 24.36
N GLY A 94 9.60 -3.19 24.50
CA GLY A 94 8.83 -3.12 25.74
C GLY A 94 7.99 -1.86 25.92
N LEU A 95 7.96 -0.96 24.97
CA LEU A 95 7.21 0.31 25.06
C LEU A 95 5.70 0.13 25.01
N LEU A 96 5.21 -0.85 24.26
CA LEU A 96 3.80 -1.19 24.12
C LEU A 96 3.61 -2.70 24.21
N SER A 97 2.40 -3.11 24.63
CA SER A 97 2.03 -4.52 24.79
C SER A 97 0.56 -4.82 24.42
N ASP A 98 -0.14 -3.85 23.86
CA ASP A 98 -1.52 -4.06 23.44
C ASP A 98 -1.57 -4.85 22.13
N THR A 99 -2.58 -5.70 22.00
CA THR A 99 -2.87 -6.41 20.75
C THR A 99 -3.31 -5.41 19.66
N ILE A 100 -3.05 -5.74 18.40
CA ILE A 100 -3.49 -4.93 17.25
C ILE A 100 -4.42 -5.77 16.38
N ASP A 101 -5.67 -5.33 16.26
CA ASP A 101 -6.61 -5.91 15.31
C ASP A 101 -6.16 -5.61 13.88
N VAL A 102 -6.06 -6.67 13.07
CA VAL A 102 -5.71 -6.53 11.65
C VAL A 102 -6.99 -6.39 10.84
N GLU A 103 -7.18 -5.19 10.32
CA GLU A 103 -8.36 -4.79 9.56
C GLU A 103 -7.97 -4.35 8.16
N VAL A 104 -8.68 -4.87 7.15
CA VAL A 104 -8.51 -4.50 5.75
C VAL A 104 -9.86 -4.36 5.06
N ASN A 105 -9.86 -3.69 3.90
CA ASN A 105 -11.05 -3.66 3.05
C ASN A 105 -11.46 -5.09 2.66
N GLU A 106 -12.74 -5.43 2.81
CA GLU A 106 -13.27 -6.78 2.58
C GLU A 106 -12.99 -7.32 1.17
N ARG A 107 -12.93 -6.43 0.17
CA ARG A 107 -12.63 -6.80 -1.23
C ARG A 107 -11.26 -7.44 -1.43
N LEU A 108 -10.34 -7.22 -0.51
CA LEU A 108 -9.00 -7.83 -0.57
C LEU A 108 -9.01 -9.31 -0.22
N VAL A 109 -10.00 -9.77 0.56
CA VAL A 109 -10.00 -11.10 1.16
C VAL A 109 -11.24 -11.94 0.82
N ASN A 110 -12.26 -11.36 0.18
CA ASN A 110 -13.49 -12.05 -0.18
C ASN A 110 -13.37 -12.94 -1.44
N SER A 111 -12.18 -13.11 -1.98
CA SER A 111 -11.89 -13.91 -3.19
C SER A 111 -12.60 -13.42 -4.46
N GLU A 112 -12.96 -12.15 -4.50
CA GLU A 112 -13.63 -11.54 -5.66
C GLU A 112 -12.67 -11.33 -6.85
N TYR A 113 -11.37 -11.17 -6.59
CA TYR A 113 -10.37 -10.86 -7.61
C TYR A 113 -9.37 -12.01 -7.78
N ASP A 114 -9.03 -12.30 -9.05
CA ASP A 114 -8.00 -13.30 -9.41
C ASP A 114 -6.59 -12.75 -9.27
N LEU A 115 -6.44 -11.41 -9.30
CA LEU A 115 -5.18 -10.70 -9.15
C LEU A 115 -5.40 -9.33 -8.53
N ILE A 116 -4.58 -8.97 -7.56
CA ILE A 116 -4.55 -7.65 -6.92
C ILE A 116 -3.16 -7.06 -7.12
N LEU A 117 -3.07 -5.88 -7.75
CA LEU A 117 -1.82 -5.16 -7.96
C LEU A 117 -1.76 -3.93 -7.07
N SER A 118 -0.91 -3.96 -6.04
CA SER A 118 -0.63 -2.80 -5.19
C SER A 118 0.50 -1.98 -5.80
N ILE A 119 0.18 -0.76 -6.24
CA ILE A 119 1.07 0.09 -7.03
C ILE A 119 1.48 1.31 -6.22
N GLY A 120 2.76 1.66 -6.20
CA GLY A 120 3.16 2.93 -5.58
C GLY A 120 4.65 3.08 -5.31
N GLN A 121 5.01 4.25 -4.77
CA GLN A 121 6.39 4.66 -4.58
C GLN A 121 6.94 4.24 -3.22
N VAL A 122 8.13 3.68 -3.22
CA VAL A 122 8.96 3.49 -2.03
C VAL A 122 9.81 4.74 -1.83
N VAL A 123 9.57 5.44 -0.72
CA VAL A 123 10.22 6.71 -0.36
C VAL A 123 10.28 6.82 1.16
N PRO A 124 11.26 7.53 1.76
CA PRO A 124 11.31 7.74 3.21
C PRO A 124 10.00 8.27 3.78
N HIS A 125 9.60 7.73 4.93
CA HIS A 125 8.33 8.02 5.60
C HIS A 125 8.51 8.07 7.11
N GLU A 126 8.03 9.13 7.73
CA GLU A 126 8.25 9.43 9.15
C GLU A 126 7.67 8.38 10.10
N VAL A 127 6.51 7.80 9.79
CA VAL A 127 5.81 6.86 10.70
C VAL A 127 6.21 5.41 10.48
N VAL A 128 6.49 5.01 9.23
CA VAL A 128 6.68 3.59 8.87
C VAL A 128 8.12 3.27 8.49
N GLY A 129 8.93 4.31 8.27
CA GLY A 129 10.29 4.21 7.77
C GLY A 129 10.36 4.40 6.26
N MET A 130 9.75 3.53 5.49
CA MET A 130 9.62 3.64 4.04
C MET A 130 8.15 3.48 3.64
N ALA A 131 7.69 4.28 2.69
CA ALA A 131 6.32 4.25 2.20
C ALA A 131 6.03 3.01 1.33
N ASN A 132 4.73 2.80 1.06
CA ASN A 132 4.19 1.74 0.20
C ASN A 132 4.50 0.30 0.65
N TYR A 133 4.53 -0.66 -0.28
CA TYR A 133 4.54 -2.09 0.00
C TYR A 133 3.31 -2.47 0.84
N ASN A 134 3.43 -3.31 1.87
CA ASN A 134 2.28 -3.72 2.70
C ASN A 134 1.63 -2.59 3.52
N LYS A 135 2.28 -1.44 3.69
CA LYS A 135 1.61 -0.23 4.20
C LYS A 135 0.42 0.17 3.32
N ASN A 136 0.53 0.02 2.01
CA ASN A 136 -0.57 0.35 1.09
C ASN A 136 -1.82 -0.52 1.36
N ILE A 137 -1.62 -1.75 1.82
CA ILE A 137 -2.69 -2.67 2.21
C ILE A 137 -3.24 -2.31 3.59
N PHE A 138 -2.38 -2.27 4.62
CA PHE A 138 -2.81 -2.17 6.02
C PHE A 138 -3.12 -0.75 6.49
N VAL A 139 -2.68 0.27 5.76
CA VAL A 139 -3.04 1.68 6.00
C VAL A 139 -3.89 2.20 4.86
N GLY A 140 -3.43 2.08 3.62
CA GLY A 140 -4.13 2.58 2.45
C GLY A 140 -5.50 1.95 2.22
N CYS A 141 -5.64 0.66 2.52
CA CYS A 141 -6.88 -0.11 2.47
C CYS A 141 -7.26 -0.70 3.84
N GLY A 142 -6.71 -0.16 4.92
CA GLY A 142 -6.93 -0.63 6.29
C GLY A 142 -8.10 0.03 7.01
N GLY A 143 -8.47 -0.54 8.16
CA GLY A 143 -9.47 0.00 9.05
C GLY A 143 -8.88 0.88 10.16
N LYS A 144 -9.78 1.47 10.95
CA LYS A 144 -9.45 2.43 12.00
C LYS A 144 -8.46 1.88 13.03
N HIS A 145 -8.68 0.66 13.51
CA HIS A 145 -7.85 0.07 14.56
C HIS A 145 -6.44 -0.18 14.05
N MET A 146 -6.31 -0.81 12.88
CA MET A 146 -5.01 -1.07 12.25
C MET A 146 -4.21 0.21 12.02
N ILE A 147 -4.86 1.25 11.47
CA ILE A 147 -4.23 2.54 11.18
C ILE A 147 -3.79 3.22 12.48
N ASN A 148 -4.70 3.40 13.44
CA ASN A 148 -4.41 4.15 14.67
C ASN A 148 -3.36 3.45 15.52
N SER A 149 -3.47 2.13 15.71
CA SER A 149 -2.55 1.37 16.57
C SER A 149 -1.15 1.33 15.99
N SER A 150 -1.01 1.12 14.68
CA SER A 150 0.30 1.13 14.02
C SER A 150 0.95 2.52 14.01
N HIS A 151 0.16 3.59 13.82
CA HIS A 151 0.68 4.96 13.88
C HIS A 151 1.05 5.36 15.32
N PHE A 152 0.27 4.95 16.31
CA PHE A 152 0.60 5.16 17.72
C PHE A 152 1.90 4.45 18.10
N LEU A 153 2.10 3.21 17.66
CA LEU A 153 3.37 2.51 17.83
C LEU A 153 4.55 3.30 17.25
N GLY A 154 4.39 3.86 16.04
CA GLY A 154 5.41 4.70 15.43
C GLY A 154 5.73 5.96 16.22
N ALA A 155 4.69 6.64 16.74
CA ALA A 155 4.84 7.83 17.56
C ALA A 155 5.56 7.55 18.89
N VAL A 156 5.20 6.45 19.56
CA VAL A 156 5.82 6.04 20.84
C VAL A 156 7.27 5.58 20.65
N TYR A 157 7.55 4.88 19.55
CA TYR A 157 8.92 4.40 19.27
C TYR A 157 9.89 5.51 18.89
N GLY A 158 9.41 6.59 18.29
CA GLY A 158 10.17 7.76 17.89
C GLY A 158 10.42 7.83 16.39
N LEU A 159 9.92 8.91 15.77
CA LEU A 159 9.96 9.10 14.32
C LEU A 159 11.37 9.19 13.76
N GLU A 160 12.30 9.79 14.52
CA GLU A 160 13.71 9.89 14.20
C GLU A 160 14.45 8.53 14.19
N ARG A 161 13.91 7.53 14.89
CA ARG A 161 14.42 6.16 14.89
C ARG A 161 13.88 5.34 13.72
N ILE A 162 12.84 5.81 13.07
CA ILE A 162 12.06 5.09 12.06
C ILE A 162 12.37 5.58 10.65
N MET A 163 12.39 6.87 10.42
CA MET A 163 12.44 7.47 9.08
C MET A 163 13.59 6.94 8.22
N GLY A 164 13.26 6.55 6.99
CA GLY A 164 14.22 6.04 6.02
C GLY A 164 14.66 4.59 6.21
N ARG A 165 14.13 3.88 7.24
CA ARG A 165 14.48 2.48 7.52
C ARG A 165 13.42 1.53 6.99
N ASP A 166 13.84 0.36 6.53
CA ASP A 166 12.95 -0.70 6.02
C ASP A 166 12.44 -1.64 7.11
N ASN A 167 13.07 -1.63 8.28
CA ASN A 167 12.79 -2.53 9.40
C ASN A 167 12.43 -1.76 10.68
N SER A 168 11.38 -0.95 10.62
CA SER A 168 10.81 -0.30 11.79
C SER A 168 9.85 -1.24 12.53
N PRO A 169 9.54 -1.00 13.83
CA PRO A 169 8.48 -1.73 14.53
C PRO A 169 7.13 -1.70 13.79
N VAL A 170 6.79 -0.55 13.21
CA VAL A 170 5.56 -0.40 12.42
C VAL A 170 5.59 -1.27 11.17
N ARG A 171 6.73 -1.33 10.46
CA ARG A 171 6.90 -2.23 9.32
C ARG A 171 6.77 -3.70 9.74
N ARG A 172 7.36 -4.08 10.88
CA ARG A 172 7.25 -5.45 11.42
C ARG A 172 5.80 -5.85 11.75
N VAL A 173 4.97 -4.90 12.19
CA VAL A 173 3.51 -5.11 12.35
C VAL A 173 2.87 -5.51 11.02
N TYR A 174 3.15 -4.78 9.93
CA TYR A 174 2.57 -5.08 8.62
C TYR A 174 3.14 -6.38 8.01
N ASP A 175 4.42 -6.64 8.19
CA ASP A 175 5.05 -7.91 7.75
C ASP A 175 4.42 -9.11 8.46
N TYR A 176 4.21 -9.02 9.77
CA TYR A 176 3.51 -10.05 10.55
C TYR A 176 2.08 -10.27 10.03
N ALA A 177 1.34 -9.19 9.82
CA ALA A 177 -0.04 -9.27 9.35
C ALA A 177 -0.12 -9.90 7.95
N GLU A 178 0.76 -9.53 7.03
CA GLU A 178 0.80 -10.10 5.68
C GLU A 178 1.14 -11.59 5.71
N GLN A 179 2.17 -11.97 6.45
CA GLN A 179 2.65 -13.35 6.53
C GLN A 179 1.64 -14.30 7.17
N ASN A 180 0.81 -13.83 8.11
CA ASN A 180 -0.13 -14.68 8.82
C ASN A 180 -1.55 -14.63 8.24
N PHE A 181 -1.97 -13.54 7.62
CA PHE A 181 -3.39 -13.33 7.27
C PHE A 181 -3.68 -13.09 5.78
N LEU A 182 -2.64 -12.82 4.95
CA LEU A 182 -2.84 -12.56 3.51
C LEU A 182 -2.17 -13.60 2.59
N THR A 183 -1.78 -14.76 3.10
CA THR A 183 -1.05 -15.79 2.34
C THR A 183 -1.80 -16.26 1.10
N ASN A 184 -3.13 -16.33 1.17
CA ASN A 184 -4.01 -16.80 0.09
C ASN A 184 -4.53 -15.67 -0.83
N VAL A 185 -4.21 -14.42 -0.53
CA VAL A 185 -4.60 -13.28 -1.37
C VAL A 185 -3.69 -13.21 -2.59
N PRO A 186 -4.23 -13.09 -3.82
CA PRO A 186 -3.43 -13.04 -5.05
C PRO A 186 -2.79 -11.66 -5.27
N LEU A 187 -1.97 -11.22 -4.30
CA LEU A 187 -1.39 -9.89 -4.21
C LEU A 187 0.02 -9.85 -4.84
N ILE A 188 0.24 -8.88 -5.70
CA ILE A 188 1.55 -8.53 -6.27
C ILE A 188 1.79 -7.04 -6.04
N TYR A 189 3.00 -6.69 -5.64
CA TYR A 189 3.45 -5.32 -5.51
C TYR A 189 4.13 -4.83 -6.78
N VAL A 190 3.83 -3.58 -7.16
CA VAL A 190 4.44 -2.85 -8.26
C VAL A 190 5.03 -1.57 -7.67
N LEU A 191 6.29 -1.63 -7.29
CA LEU A 191 6.96 -0.61 -6.49
C LEU A 191 7.82 0.29 -7.39
N THR A 192 7.60 1.61 -7.29
CA THR A 192 8.40 2.60 -8.00
C THR A 192 9.39 3.27 -7.07
N VAL A 193 10.54 3.66 -7.61
CA VAL A 193 11.47 4.61 -6.98
C VAL A 193 11.58 5.82 -7.89
N ILE A 194 11.20 6.97 -7.37
CA ILE A 194 11.23 8.24 -8.08
C ILE A 194 12.37 9.09 -7.51
N TYR A 195 13.12 9.71 -8.38
CA TYR A 195 14.14 10.69 -8.06
C TYR A 195 13.76 12.05 -8.65
N GLN A 196 13.87 13.10 -7.84
CA GLN A 196 13.64 14.46 -8.30
C GLN A 196 14.96 15.06 -8.81
N ASN A 197 15.02 15.36 -10.12
CA ASN A 197 16.17 15.97 -10.74
C ASN A 197 15.75 17.27 -11.44
N GLN A 198 16.33 18.40 -11.04
CA GLN A 198 16.09 19.73 -11.63
C GLN A 198 14.58 20.06 -11.81
N GLY A 199 13.76 19.70 -10.82
CA GLY A 199 12.30 19.96 -10.82
C GLY A 199 11.47 18.94 -11.62
N SER A 200 12.09 17.91 -12.21
CA SER A 200 11.37 16.79 -12.87
C SER A 200 11.45 15.51 -12.05
N ASN A 201 10.32 14.77 -12.01
CA ASN A 201 10.24 13.46 -11.34
C ASN A 201 10.59 12.36 -12.35
N GLN A 202 11.69 11.67 -12.11
CA GLN A 202 12.17 10.59 -12.97
C GLN A 202 11.99 9.23 -12.30
N LEU A 203 11.47 8.26 -13.04
CA LEU A 203 11.40 6.87 -12.61
C LEU A 203 12.83 6.28 -12.63
N SER A 204 13.37 6.00 -11.44
CA SER A 204 14.71 5.42 -11.28
C SER A 204 14.70 3.91 -11.17
N GLY A 205 13.58 3.33 -10.74
CA GLY A 205 13.43 1.88 -10.64
C GLY A 205 11.97 1.45 -10.58
N LEU A 206 11.73 0.24 -11.07
CA LEU A 206 10.44 -0.46 -11.02
C LEU A 206 10.72 -1.89 -10.54
N PHE A 207 10.08 -2.27 -9.43
CA PHE A 207 10.26 -3.56 -8.79
C PHE A 207 8.92 -4.25 -8.68
N ILE A 208 8.80 -5.48 -9.20
CA ILE A 208 7.54 -6.21 -9.26
C ILE A 208 7.69 -7.57 -8.61
N GLY A 209 6.83 -7.90 -7.69
CA GLY A 209 6.78 -9.19 -7.01
C GLY A 209 6.03 -9.13 -5.69
N ARG A 210 5.95 -10.28 -5.02
CA ARG A 210 5.28 -10.39 -3.72
C ARG A 210 6.26 -10.39 -2.55
N ASP A 211 7.45 -10.97 -2.77
CA ASP A 211 8.41 -11.20 -1.70
C ASP A 211 8.95 -9.91 -1.10
N ARG A 212 9.22 -9.92 0.19
CA ARG A 212 9.84 -8.80 0.89
C ARG A 212 11.15 -8.32 0.23
N LYS A 213 11.90 -9.22 -0.39
CA LYS A 213 13.13 -8.90 -1.11
C LYS A 213 12.91 -7.84 -2.20
N VAL A 214 11.77 -7.87 -2.88
CA VAL A 214 11.38 -6.86 -3.88
C VAL A 214 11.28 -5.46 -3.25
N PHE A 215 10.73 -5.38 -2.04
CA PHE A 215 10.67 -4.13 -1.29
C PHE A 215 12.06 -3.68 -0.82
N GLU A 216 12.89 -4.58 -0.32
CA GLU A 216 14.26 -4.29 0.15
C GLU A 216 15.14 -3.73 -0.97
N GLU A 217 15.02 -4.27 -2.18
CA GLU A 217 15.72 -3.75 -3.36
C GLU A 217 15.24 -2.34 -3.73
N ALA A 218 13.92 -2.11 -3.68
CA ALA A 218 13.35 -0.77 -3.89
C ALA A 218 13.79 0.22 -2.80
N VAL A 219 13.84 -0.20 -1.54
CA VAL A 219 14.33 0.61 -0.41
C VAL A 219 15.78 1.01 -0.65
N LYS A 220 16.65 0.06 -0.99
CA LYS A 220 18.06 0.32 -1.24
C LYS A 220 18.25 1.41 -2.31
N LEU A 221 17.57 1.28 -3.44
CA LEU A 221 17.62 2.29 -4.50
C LEU A 221 17.03 3.63 -4.02
N SER A 222 15.93 3.60 -3.26
CA SER A 222 15.30 4.82 -2.74
C SER A 222 16.22 5.56 -1.75
N GLN A 223 16.94 4.84 -0.89
CA GLN A 223 17.93 5.42 0.00
C GLN A 223 19.08 6.08 -0.78
N GLU A 224 19.59 5.44 -1.82
CA GLU A 224 20.64 5.99 -2.69
C GLU A 224 20.20 7.27 -3.43
N LYS A 225 18.91 7.44 -3.69
CA LYS A 225 18.38 8.56 -4.50
C LYS A 225 17.75 9.67 -3.67
N ASN A 226 17.24 9.37 -2.46
CA ASN A 226 16.37 10.27 -1.69
C ASN A 226 16.87 10.55 -0.25
N ILE A 227 17.97 9.96 0.18
CA ILE A 227 18.68 10.20 1.44
C ILE A 227 20.13 10.53 1.14
#